data_07cec8c48378dd29e31225a56892f5fe
#
_entry.id   07cec8c48378dd29e31225a56892f5fe
#
_cell.length_a   1.000
_cell.length_b   1.000
_cell.length_c   1.000
_cell.angle_alpha   90.00
_cell.angle_beta   90.00
_cell.angle_gamma   90.00
#
_symmetry.space_group_name_H-M   'P 1'
#
loop_
_entity.id
_entity.type
_entity.pdbx_description
1 polymer ?
#
loop_
_entity_poly.entity_id
_entity_poly.type
_entity_poly.pdbx_seq_one_letter_code
_entity_poly.pdbx_strand_id
1 'polypeptide(L)'
;MATIIKIWVVLGNLILNVAIAQTYNETYRPQYHFTPQRNWMNDPNGLLYHKGVYHLFYQYNPGGTTWGSMSWGHATSGDLTYWDERPIALLARGFPGIVTEMFFSGSVVADDQNTSGFGTNEATPLVAVYTSYVSIALADKLCQTILMCA
;
A
#
# COMPACT_ATOMS: atom_id res chain seq x y z
N MET A 1 51.94 34.44 15.85
CA MET A 1 50.48 34.43 15.68
C MET A 1 50.03 32.99 15.49
N ALA A 2 49.41 32.39 16.49
CA ALA A 2 48.93 31.01 16.43
C ALA A 2 47.43 31.04 16.07
N THR A 3 47.08 30.47 14.91
CA THR A 3 45.72 30.38 14.42
C THR A 3 45.05 29.17 15.09
N ILE A 4 44.11 29.44 15.99
CA ILE A 4 43.30 28.38 16.62
C ILE A 4 42.19 27.97 15.64
N ILE A 5 42.28 26.74 15.09
CA ILE A 5 41.22 26.13 14.31
C ILE A 5 40.19 25.56 15.29
N LYS A 6 38.99 26.14 15.32
CA LYS A 6 37.85 25.61 16.07
C LYS A 6 37.21 24.50 15.24
N ILE A 7 37.41 23.24 15.64
CA ILE A 7 36.71 22.09 15.08
C ILE A 7 35.36 22.01 15.78
N TRP A 8 34.26 22.24 15.03
CA TRP A 8 32.89 21.95 15.47
C TRP A 8 32.62 20.49 15.24
N VAL A 9 32.56 19.72 16.32
CA VAL A 9 32.05 18.34 16.25
C VAL A 9 30.52 18.40 16.22
N VAL A 10 29.95 18.20 15.07
CA VAL A 10 28.50 18.00 14.93
C VAL A 10 28.18 16.57 15.37
N LEU A 11 27.77 16.41 16.63
CA LEU A 11 27.17 15.18 17.11
C LEU A 11 25.77 15.01 16.42
N GLY A 12 25.77 14.38 15.26
CA GLY A 12 24.54 13.92 14.64
C GLY A 12 23.91 12.86 15.53
N ASN A 13 22.76 13.15 16.14
CA ASN A 13 21.94 12.15 16.78
C ASN A 13 21.44 11.17 15.70
N LEU A 14 22.14 10.06 15.53
CA LEU A 14 21.68 8.92 14.76
C LEU A 14 20.54 8.29 15.57
N ILE A 15 19.31 8.73 15.32
CA ILE A 15 18.13 8.03 15.83
C ILE A 15 18.06 6.71 15.09
N LEU A 16 18.56 5.67 15.74
CA LEU A 16 18.39 4.30 15.28
C LEU A 16 16.91 3.99 15.43
N ASN A 17 16.13 4.10 14.35
CA ASN A 17 14.79 3.54 14.30
C ASN A 17 14.95 2.02 14.35
N VAL A 18 14.94 1.45 15.54
CA VAL A 18 14.79 0.02 15.73
C VAL A 18 13.37 -0.30 15.25
N ALA A 19 13.23 -0.80 14.05
CA ALA A 19 11.98 -1.38 13.60
C ALA A 19 11.72 -2.59 14.50
N ILE A 20 10.85 -2.43 15.50
CA ILE A 20 10.37 -3.57 16.28
C ILE A 20 9.62 -4.46 15.30
N ALA A 21 10.19 -5.64 15.04
CA ALA A 21 9.52 -6.65 14.24
C ALA A 21 8.18 -6.97 14.93
N GLN A 22 7.08 -6.65 14.27
CA GLN A 22 5.76 -6.99 14.77
C GLN A 22 5.57 -8.49 14.57
N THR A 23 5.12 -9.16 15.63
CA THR A 23 5.16 -10.62 15.72
C THR A 23 3.80 -11.28 15.53
N TYR A 24 2.74 -10.51 15.25
CA TYR A 24 1.33 -10.94 15.28
C TYR A 24 0.84 -11.41 16.65
N ASN A 25 1.61 -11.17 17.72
CA ASN A 25 1.29 -11.57 19.09
C ASN A 25 0.89 -10.38 19.98
N GLU A 26 0.54 -9.25 19.39
CA GLU A 26 0.10 -8.08 20.15
C GLU A 26 -1.21 -8.36 20.88
N THR A 27 -1.38 -7.84 22.10
CA THR A 27 -2.46 -8.16 23.04
C THR A 27 -3.87 -8.03 22.42
N TYR A 28 -4.09 -7.08 21.53
CA TYR A 28 -5.40 -6.81 20.93
C TYR A 28 -5.48 -7.17 19.45
N ARG A 29 -4.51 -7.92 18.93
CA ARG A 29 -4.54 -8.36 17.55
C ARG A 29 -5.66 -9.39 17.33
N PRO A 30 -6.53 -9.20 16.33
CA PRO A 30 -7.50 -10.22 15.94
C PRO A 30 -6.81 -11.55 15.56
N GLN A 31 -7.38 -12.65 15.99
CA GLN A 31 -6.81 -13.98 15.76
C GLN A 31 -7.47 -14.71 14.57
N TYR A 32 -8.62 -14.24 14.09
CA TYR A 32 -9.42 -14.93 13.07
C TYR A 32 -9.57 -14.16 11.77
N HIS A 33 -9.25 -12.87 11.75
CA HIS A 33 -9.39 -12.04 10.57
C HIS A 33 -8.02 -11.60 10.09
N PHE A 34 -7.89 -11.45 8.77
CA PHE A 34 -6.67 -10.85 8.23
C PHE A 34 -6.44 -9.46 8.84
N THR A 35 -5.22 -9.23 9.27
CA THR A 35 -4.71 -7.91 9.64
C THR A 35 -3.30 -7.78 9.08
N PRO A 36 -2.92 -6.63 8.51
CA PRO A 36 -1.56 -6.42 8.07
C PRO A 36 -0.61 -6.46 9.27
N GLN A 37 0.65 -6.77 9.01
CA GLN A 37 1.65 -6.84 10.07
C GLN A 37 1.72 -5.55 10.87
N ARG A 38 1.50 -4.40 10.23
CA ARG A 38 1.58 -3.08 10.86
C ARG A 38 0.72 -2.07 10.12
N ASN A 39 0.54 -0.91 10.74
CA ASN A 39 -0.04 0.28 10.17
C ASN A 39 -1.56 0.19 9.96
N TRP A 40 -2.12 1.26 9.41
CA TRP A 40 -3.56 1.41 9.20
C TRP A 40 -4.06 0.56 8.05
N MET A 41 -5.17 -0.12 8.26
CA MET A 41 -5.99 -0.68 7.19
C MET A 41 -7.47 -0.34 7.39
N ASN A 42 -8.22 -0.32 6.29
CA ASN A 42 -9.68 -0.25 6.31
C ASN A 42 -10.28 -1.13 5.21
N ASP A 43 -11.03 -0.62 4.27
CA ASP A 43 -11.85 -1.37 3.33
C ASP A 43 -11.12 -2.52 2.62
N PRO A 44 -11.66 -3.75 2.66
CA PRO A 44 -11.21 -4.79 1.76
C PRO A 44 -11.60 -4.43 0.31
N ASN A 45 -10.68 -4.65 -0.60
CA ASN A 45 -10.83 -4.37 -2.03
C ASN A 45 -10.59 -5.62 -2.85
N GLY A 46 -11.14 -5.69 -4.04
CA GLY A 46 -10.75 -6.66 -5.06
C GLY A 46 -10.62 -8.10 -4.57
N LEU A 47 -11.59 -8.58 -3.77
CA LEU A 47 -11.62 -9.97 -3.33
C LEU A 47 -11.75 -10.89 -4.53
N LEU A 48 -10.78 -11.77 -4.74
CA LEU A 48 -10.69 -12.59 -5.93
C LEU A 48 -10.15 -13.98 -5.60
N TYR A 49 -10.75 -15.01 -6.22
CA TYR A 49 -10.14 -16.34 -6.30
C TYR A 49 -9.67 -16.58 -7.72
N HIS A 50 -8.39 -16.83 -7.91
CA HIS A 50 -7.80 -17.04 -9.21
C HIS A 50 -6.71 -18.12 -9.15
N LYS A 51 -6.79 -19.11 -10.02
CA LYS A 51 -5.81 -20.21 -10.15
C LYS A 51 -5.41 -20.87 -8.82
N GLY A 52 -6.40 -21.12 -7.96
CA GLY A 52 -6.16 -21.81 -6.68
C GLY A 52 -5.75 -20.89 -5.52
N VAL A 53 -5.67 -19.58 -5.72
CA VAL A 53 -5.25 -18.60 -4.74
C VAL A 53 -6.34 -17.58 -4.50
N TYR A 54 -6.63 -17.30 -3.22
CA TYR A 54 -7.45 -16.17 -2.81
C TYR A 54 -6.57 -14.93 -2.72
N HIS A 55 -7.02 -13.86 -3.31
CA HIS A 55 -6.40 -12.55 -3.24
C HIS A 55 -7.28 -11.61 -2.42
N LEU A 56 -6.67 -10.86 -1.54
CA LEU A 56 -7.25 -9.78 -0.77
C LEU A 56 -6.41 -8.52 -0.99
N PHE A 57 -7.00 -7.52 -1.61
CA PHE A 57 -6.45 -6.18 -1.58
C PHE A 57 -7.17 -5.39 -0.49
N TYR A 58 -6.57 -4.35 0.03
CA TYR A 58 -7.15 -3.56 1.11
C TYR A 58 -6.60 -2.14 1.14
N GLN A 59 -7.41 -1.22 1.61
CA GLN A 59 -6.95 0.15 1.88
C GLN A 59 -5.88 0.13 2.96
N TYR A 60 -4.75 0.75 2.68
CA TYR A 60 -3.57 0.67 3.52
C TYR A 60 -2.81 1.99 3.58
N ASN A 61 -2.42 2.42 4.78
CA ASN A 61 -1.45 3.49 4.92
C ASN A 61 -0.09 2.93 5.31
N PRO A 62 0.87 2.78 4.40
CA PRO A 62 2.18 2.22 4.72
C PRO A 62 3.03 3.12 5.64
N GLY A 63 2.67 4.39 5.78
CA GLY A 63 3.42 5.39 6.53
C GLY A 63 2.97 5.59 7.98
N GLY A 64 1.87 4.96 8.42
CA GLY A 64 1.38 5.24 9.78
C GLY A 64 0.15 4.46 10.23
N THR A 65 -0.22 4.68 11.48
CA THR A 65 -1.33 4.01 12.16
C THR A 65 -2.64 4.80 12.12
N THR A 66 -2.70 5.85 11.34
CA THR A 66 -3.89 6.67 11.13
C THR A 66 -4.25 6.68 9.65
N TRP A 67 -5.48 7.06 9.33
CA TRP A 67 -5.90 7.24 7.94
C TRP A 67 -5.03 8.28 7.22
N GLY A 68 -4.57 7.96 6.05
CA GLY A 68 -3.75 8.84 5.20
C GLY A 68 -2.97 8.04 4.16
N SER A 69 -2.42 8.71 3.16
CA SER A 69 -1.59 8.11 2.10
C SER A 69 -2.16 6.79 1.56
N MET A 70 -3.48 6.77 1.28
CA MET A 70 -4.21 5.56 0.93
C MET A 70 -3.61 4.87 -0.27
N SER A 71 -3.11 3.69 0.00
CA SER A 71 -2.51 2.74 -0.93
C SER A 71 -3.35 1.46 -0.94
N TRP A 72 -3.05 0.52 -1.83
CA TRP A 72 -3.61 -0.82 -1.75
C TRP A 72 -2.54 -1.79 -1.25
N GLY A 73 -2.74 -2.32 -0.06
CA GLY A 73 -2.05 -3.51 0.40
C GLY A 73 -2.56 -4.74 -0.35
N HIS A 74 -1.80 -5.82 -0.30
CA HIS A 74 -2.14 -7.08 -0.95
C HIS A 74 -1.76 -8.24 -0.05
N ALA A 75 -2.64 -9.22 0.05
CA ALA A 75 -2.37 -10.49 0.71
C ALA A 75 -2.94 -11.65 -0.11
N THR A 76 -2.36 -12.82 0.04
CA THR A 76 -2.83 -14.05 -0.62
C THR A 76 -3.00 -15.17 0.38
N SER A 77 -3.95 -16.07 0.08
CA SER A 77 -4.22 -17.24 0.90
C SER A 77 -4.57 -18.46 0.04
N GLY A 78 -4.22 -19.63 0.50
CA GLY A 78 -4.68 -20.89 -0.09
C GLY A 78 -5.97 -21.42 0.54
N ASP A 79 -6.37 -20.93 1.73
CA ASP A 79 -7.41 -21.52 2.56
C ASP A 79 -8.32 -20.51 3.28
N LEU A 80 -8.10 -19.21 3.08
CA LEU A 80 -8.79 -18.09 3.74
C LEU A 80 -8.49 -17.98 5.27
N THR A 81 -7.66 -18.85 5.80
CA THR A 81 -7.28 -18.86 7.21
C THR A 81 -5.90 -18.27 7.43
N TYR A 82 -4.95 -18.74 6.63
CA TYR A 82 -3.58 -18.26 6.68
C TYR A 82 -3.30 -17.36 5.49
N TRP A 83 -2.74 -16.19 5.76
CA TRP A 83 -2.51 -15.14 4.77
C TRP A 83 -1.04 -14.76 4.70
N ASP A 84 -0.53 -14.67 3.50
CA ASP A 84 0.81 -14.13 3.20
C ASP A 84 0.67 -12.71 2.70
N GLU A 85 1.28 -11.75 3.39
CA GLU A 85 1.39 -10.39 2.86
C GLU A 85 2.27 -10.37 1.62
N ARG A 86 1.84 -9.63 0.64
CA ARG A 86 2.53 -9.40 -0.63
C ARG A 86 3.00 -7.94 -0.72
N PRO A 87 3.87 -7.61 -1.65
CA PRO A 87 4.20 -6.22 -1.93
C PRO A 87 2.95 -5.38 -2.13
N ILE A 88 3.05 -4.09 -1.78
CA ILE A 88 1.96 -3.13 -1.97
C ILE A 88 1.58 -3.10 -3.45
N ALA A 89 0.29 -3.32 -3.75
CA ALA A 89 -0.19 -3.39 -5.13
C ALA A 89 -0.26 -2.00 -5.79
N LEU A 90 -0.77 -1.01 -5.06
CA LEU A 90 -0.84 0.38 -5.52
C LEU A 90 -0.31 1.29 -4.41
N LEU A 91 0.83 1.90 -4.61
CA LEU A 91 1.45 2.80 -3.63
C LEU A 91 1.06 4.25 -3.90
N ALA A 92 0.44 4.91 -2.92
CA ALA A 92 0.16 6.34 -2.96
C ALA A 92 1.43 7.11 -3.35
N ARG A 93 1.29 8.08 -4.23
CA ARG A 93 2.42 8.78 -4.83
C ARG A 93 2.21 10.28 -4.90
N GLY A 94 3.29 11.00 -5.12
CA GLY A 94 3.31 12.44 -5.24
C GLY A 94 4.23 13.10 -4.24
N PHE A 95 4.18 14.42 -4.19
CA PHE A 95 4.98 15.23 -3.28
C PHE A 95 4.04 15.85 -2.24
N PRO A 96 4.16 15.47 -0.95
CA PRO A 96 3.36 16.05 0.11
C PRO A 96 3.38 17.58 0.07
N GLY A 97 2.21 18.21 0.17
CA GLY A 97 2.07 19.66 0.10
C GLY A 97 2.03 20.26 -1.32
N ILE A 98 2.24 19.47 -2.36
CA ILE A 98 2.13 19.91 -3.77
C ILE A 98 1.05 19.12 -4.49
N VAL A 99 1.29 17.84 -4.69
CA VAL A 99 0.37 16.88 -5.32
C VAL A 99 0.46 15.58 -4.56
N THR A 100 -0.68 15.01 -4.24
CA THR A 100 -0.75 13.67 -3.66
C THR A 100 -1.82 12.89 -4.41
N GLU A 101 -1.47 11.71 -4.92
CA GLU A 101 -2.42 10.77 -5.48
C GLU A 101 -2.60 9.62 -4.51
N MET A 102 -3.84 9.35 -4.12
CA MET A 102 -4.25 8.24 -3.29
C MET A 102 -5.17 7.31 -4.06
N PHE A 103 -5.11 6.04 -3.76
CA PHE A 103 -5.90 5.00 -4.42
C PHE A 103 -7.00 4.54 -3.47
N PHE A 104 -8.25 4.95 -3.76
CA PHE A 104 -9.40 4.62 -2.93
C PHE A 104 -9.99 3.26 -3.33
N SER A 105 -11.00 2.85 -2.58
CA SER A 105 -11.59 1.52 -2.70
C SER A 105 -12.08 1.21 -4.11
N GLY A 106 -12.03 -0.07 -4.45
CA GLY A 106 -12.38 -0.55 -5.76
C GLY A 106 -12.51 -2.08 -5.83
N SER A 107 -12.45 -2.60 -7.03
CA SER A 107 -12.61 -4.02 -7.32
C SER A 107 -11.51 -4.54 -8.24
N VAL A 108 -11.34 -5.86 -8.28
CA VAL A 108 -10.39 -6.54 -9.17
C VAL A 108 -11.07 -7.70 -9.85
N VAL A 109 -10.75 -7.92 -11.12
CA VAL A 109 -11.17 -9.09 -11.89
C VAL A 109 -9.99 -9.74 -12.58
N ALA A 110 -10.01 -11.07 -12.72
CA ALA A 110 -9.08 -11.76 -13.61
C ALA A 110 -9.61 -11.68 -15.04
N ASP A 111 -8.81 -11.14 -15.95
CA ASP A 111 -9.16 -11.05 -17.37
C ASP A 111 -8.55 -12.23 -18.15
N ASP A 112 -9.11 -13.41 -17.94
CA ASP A 112 -8.60 -14.66 -18.52
C ASP A 112 -8.60 -14.66 -20.05
N GLN A 113 -9.41 -13.85 -20.67
CA GLN A 113 -9.50 -13.71 -22.13
C GLN A 113 -8.68 -12.55 -22.67
N ASN A 114 -8.01 -11.81 -21.80
CA ASN A 114 -7.26 -10.61 -22.17
C ASN A 114 -8.08 -9.59 -22.99
N THR A 115 -9.34 -9.42 -22.63
CA THR A 115 -10.25 -8.48 -23.30
C THR A 115 -9.84 -7.04 -23.08
N SER A 116 -9.15 -6.75 -21.98
CA SER A 116 -8.55 -5.44 -21.69
C SER A 116 -7.32 -5.12 -22.56
N GLY A 117 -6.68 -6.16 -23.11
CA GLY A 117 -5.40 -6.02 -23.83
C GLY A 117 -4.19 -5.78 -22.91
N PHE A 118 -4.34 -5.90 -21.59
CA PHE A 118 -3.26 -5.64 -20.63
C PHE A 118 -2.39 -6.88 -20.36
N GLY A 119 -2.88 -8.07 -20.72
CA GLY A 119 -2.15 -9.32 -20.52
C GLY A 119 -0.97 -9.47 -21.45
N THR A 120 0.03 -10.19 -20.98
CA THR A 120 1.13 -10.68 -21.80
C THR A 120 0.90 -12.15 -22.15
N ASN A 121 1.66 -12.70 -23.09
CA ASN A 121 1.51 -14.12 -23.51
C ASN A 121 1.76 -15.12 -22.36
N GLU A 122 2.27 -14.68 -21.22
CA GLU A 122 2.66 -15.56 -20.11
C GLU A 122 1.77 -15.44 -18.88
N ALA A 123 0.98 -14.36 -18.74
CA ALA A 123 0.20 -14.12 -17.54
C ALA A 123 -1.19 -13.54 -17.82
N THR A 124 -2.20 -14.08 -17.13
CA THR A 124 -3.53 -13.48 -17.03
C THR A 124 -3.43 -12.19 -16.22
N PRO A 125 -3.87 -11.05 -16.75
CA PRO A 125 -3.84 -9.82 -16.00
C PRO A 125 -4.94 -9.78 -14.93
N LEU A 126 -4.61 -9.25 -13.77
CA LEU A 126 -5.59 -8.83 -12.77
C LEU A 126 -5.90 -7.35 -13.01
N VAL A 127 -7.13 -7.07 -13.44
CA VAL A 127 -7.55 -5.72 -13.80
C VAL A 127 -8.26 -5.08 -12.62
N ALA A 128 -7.68 -4.02 -12.07
CA ALA A 128 -8.26 -3.24 -10.98
C ALA A 128 -9.05 -2.04 -11.50
N VAL A 129 -10.22 -1.81 -10.94
CA VAL A 129 -11.06 -0.62 -11.15
C VAL A 129 -11.18 0.10 -9.82
N TYR A 130 -10.70 1.32 -9.73
CA TYR A 130 -10.66 2.06 -8.47
C TYR A 130 -10.80 3.56 -8.70
N THR A 131 -10.99 4.29 -7.60
CA THR A 131 -10.98 5.76 -7.63
C THR A 131 -9.57 6.28 -7.34
N SER A 132 -8.98 6.98 -8.28
CA SER A 132 -7.80 7.79 -8.04
C SER A 132 -8.23 9.15 -7.49
N TYR A 133 -7.74 9.47 -6.29
CA TYR A 133 -7.97 10.76 -5.66
C TYR A 133 -6.69 11.59 -5.75
N VAL A 134 -6.76 12.69 -6.49
CA VAL A 134 -5.65 13.62 -6.63
C VAL A 134 -5.95 14.89 -5.83
N SER A 135 -5.06 15.22 -4.91
CA SER A 135 -5.10 16.49 -4.16
C SER A 135 -3.92 17.36 -4.61
N ILE A 136 -4.23 18.58 -5.02
CA ILE A 136 -3.25 19.60 -5.38
C ILE A 136 -3.36 20.72 -4.36
N ALA A 137 -2.26 21.10 -3.72
CA ALA A 137 -2.25 22.06 -2.60
C ALA A 137 -2.83 23.45 -2.94
N LEU A 138 -2.87 23.82 -4.21
CA LEU A 138 -3.31 25.13 -4.70
C LEU A 138 -4.56 25.08 -5.59
N ALA A 139 -5.19 23.90 -5.76
CA ALA A 139 -6.34 23.73 -6.65
C ALA A 139 -7.40 22.85 -6.00
N ASP A 140 -8.62 22.93 -6.53
CA ASP A 140 -9.71 22.04 -6.11
C ASP A 140 -9.35 20.56 -6.34
N LYS A 141 -9.87 19.73 -5.42
CA LYS A 141 -9.63 18.28 -5.43
C LYS A 141 -10.23 17.66 -6.69
N LEU A 142 -9.40 16.99 -7.46
CA LEU A 142 -9.83 16.20 -8.60
C LEU A 142 -10.02 14.75 -8.17
N CYS A 143 -11.20 14.20 -8.44
CA CYS A 143 -11.48 12.78 -8.25
C CYS A 143 -11.70 12.15 -9.64
N GLN A 144 -10.93 11.13 -9.97
CA GLN A 144 -11.03 10.41 -11.24
C GLN A 144 -11.14 8.91 -10.98
N THR A 145 -12.03 8.25 -11.73
CA THR A 145 -12.05 6.79 -11.76
C THR A 145 -11.04 6.32 -12.80
N ILE A 146 -10.09 5.50 -12.38
CA ILE A 146 -9.04 4.97 -13.25
C ILE A 146 -9.13 3.46 -13.29
N LEU A 147 -8.95 2.93 -14.50
CA LEU A 147 -8.76 1.51 -14.76
C LEU A 147 -7.26 1.23 -14.84
N MET A 148 -6.75 0.35 -13.99
CA MET A 148 -5.34 -0.07 -14.06
C MET A 148 -5.21 -1.59 -14.05
N CYS A 149 -4.15 -2.05 -14.69
CA CYS A 149 -3.72 -3.43 -14.71
C CYS A 149 -2.54 -3.63 -13.74
N ALA A 150 -2.56 -4.71 -12.99
CA ALA A 150 -1.44 -5.17 -12.16
C ALA A 150 -0.93 -6.54 -12.66
#